data_36ba85d87a52f798cc06e416ef2ef807
#
_entry.id   36ba85d87a52f798cc06e416ef2ef807
#
_cell.length_a   1.000
_cell.length_b   1.000
_cell.length_c   1.000
_cell.angle_alpha   90.00
_cell.angle_beta   90.00
_cell.angle_gamma   90.00
#
_symmetry.space_group_name_H-M   'P 1'
#
loop_
_entity.id
_entity.type
_entity.pdbx_description
1 polymer ?
#
loop_
_entity_poly.entity_id
_entity_poly.type
_entity_poly.pdbx_seq_one_letter_code
_entity_poly.pdbx_strand_id
1 'polypeptide(L)'
;MQINRLIFAGFWFDKNTLQQGEELARAGVGGFCLYGGTSAQIKEFCARVREASPWEKILICADYEDGLGRWVKDSVRLAPNMALGAADSAELSFEKGLLTARAARALGVDWVFAPVADLADTPDNPIVNTRAFSAHPQAVIRLAGALMKGLTQGGALNCLKHFPGHGQTKVDSHLALPVLSRTPEELFQAELKPFAALLPLADGVMTGHLKVPALDAQHPASLSAAITTGLLKEKLGWKGCVLTDALLMRAIGDECQAAREALNAGAHILLAMNDPQKVSRFLHTHPPAPALLRAAHAQLDALCARCAQAGPVVAPTHKELEDFNRRTARAACVWDGAFVLHAEERVRVVALGDEEQNGWEVLRKNLINAGIQLTDGPADKVLIISLANYKSFKGRIHLTPQDEGRALQAATQARQSAFICLGSPFAALPIKGAVNAVLQAFCPLPAFQQEAAALLLGHRTAQGKMPVCL
;
A
#
# COMPACT_ATOMS: atom_id res chain seq x y z
N MET A 1 19.40 -22.40 -18.79
CA MET A 1 18.14 -21.81 -18.28
C MET A 1 18.26 -20.29 -18.39
N GLN A 2 17.22 -19.62 -18.85
CA GLN A 2 17.27 -18.19 -19.12
C GLN A 2 17.01 -17.37 -17.84
N ILE A 3 18.09 -16.91 -17.20
CA ILE A 3 18.06 -16.14 -15.95
C ILE A 3 17.23 -14.87 -16.09
N ASN A 4 17.24 -14.23 -17.26
CA ASN A 4 16.48 -13.01 -17.51
C ASN A 4 15.00 -13.13 -17.19
N ARG A 5 14.41 -14.32 -17.39
CA ARG A 5 13.00 -14.58 -17.08
C ARG A 5 12.65 -14.40 -15.61
N LEU A 6 13.63 -14.46 -14.71
CA LEU A 6 13.41 -14.24 -13.27
C LEU A 6 13.45 -12.75 -12.90
N ILE A 7 13.77 -11.86 -13.85
CA ILE A 7 13.85 -10.41 -13.67
C ILE A 7 12.49 -9.79 -14.04
N PHE A 8 11.91 -9.06 -13.09
CA PHE A 8 10.75 -8.22 -13.30
C PHE A 8 11.20 -6.76 -13.24
N ALA A 9 11.36 -6.14 -14.39
CA ALA A 9 11.90 -4.79 -14.48
C ALA A 9 10.90 -3.73 -14.00
N GLY A 10 11.36 -2.74 -13.24
CA GLY A 10 10.57 -1.56 -12.96
C GLY A 10 10.41 -0.69 -14.21
N PHE A 11 9.21 -0.17 -14.48
CA PHE A 11 8.94 0.73 -15.59
C PHE A 11 8.18 1.97 -15.10
N TRP A 12 8.83 3.11 -15.14
CA TRP A 12 8.30 4.42 -14.76
C TRP A 12 7.94 5.20 -16.01
N PHE A 13 6.66 5.47 -16.25
CA PHE A 13 6.19 6.19 -17.45
C PHE A 13 6.69 7.64 -17.58
N ASP A 14 7.24 8.22 -16.53
CA ASP A 14 7.87 9.54 -16.53
C ASP A 14 9.39 9.50 -16.76
N LYS A 15 10.00 8.30 -16.75
CA LYS A 15 11.47 8.13 -16.88
C LYS A 15 11.88 7.22 -18.03
N ASN A 16 11.05 6.22 -18.35
CA ASN A 16 11.37 5.21 -19.35
C ASN A 16 10.61 5.46 -20.65
N THR A 17 11.23 5.13 -21.77
CA THR A 17 10.58 5.13 -23.09
C THR A 17 9.97 3.76 -23.39
N LEU A 18 8.93 3.72 -24.22
CA LEU A 18 8.33 2.47 -24.68
C LEU A 18 9.36 1.56 -25.35
N GLN A 19 10.29 2.13 -26.15
CA GLN A 19 11.37 1.39 -26.78
C GLN A 19 12.26 0.66 -25.77
N GLN A 20 12.63 1.29 -24.64
CA GLN A 20 13.39 0.63 -23.56
C GLN A 20 12.62 -0.56 -22.98
N GLY A 21 11.30 -0.44 -22.82
CA GLY A 21 10.45 -1.55 -22.40
C GLY A 21 10.49 -2.72 -23.39
N GLU A 22 10.35 -2.43 -24.69
CA GLU A 22 10.44 -3.46 -25.75
C GLU A 22 11.83 -4.12 -25.81
N GLU A 23 12.90 -3.37 -25.65
CA GLU A 23 14.28 -3.89 -25.63
C GLU A 23 14.47 -4.88 -24.46
N LEU A 24 13.99 -4.55 -23.26
CA LEU A 24 14.01 -5.45 -22.11
C LEU A 24 13.12 -6.69 -22.34
N ALA A 25 11.94 -6.53 -22.95
CA ALA A 25 11.08 -7.65 -23.29
C ALA A 25 11.76 -8.60 -24.29
N ARG A 26 12.40 -8.08 -25.39
CA ARG A 26 13.19 -8.88 -26.34
C ARG A 26 14.38 -9.56 -25.68
N ALA A 27 14.99 -8.93 -24.66
CA ALA A 27 16.07 -9.53 -23.87
C ALA A 27 15.57 -10.67 -22.97
N GLY A 28 14.26 -10.89 -22.89
CA GLY A 28 13.65 -12.04 -22.21
C GLY A 28 13.42 -11.85 -20.73
N VAL A 29 13.18 -10.61 -20.23
CA VAL A 29 12.69 -10.40 -18.85
C VAL A 29 11.33 -11.09 -18.69
N GLY A 30 11.04 -11.61 -17.49
CA GLY A 30 9.81 -12.35 -17.20
C GLY A 30 8.59 -11.48 -16.93
N GLY A 31 8.83 -10.22 -16.60
CA GLY A 31 7.75 -9.29 -16.29
C GLY A 31 8.18 -7.85 -16.11
N PHE A 32 7.18 -6.99 -15.90
CA PHE A 32 7.35 -5.58 -15.59
C PHE A 32 6.50 -5.18 -14.40
N CYS A 33 7.06 -4.35 -13.51
CA CYS A 33 6.30 -3.63 -12.48
C CYS A 33 6.11 -2.18 -12.92
N LEU A 34 4.85 -1.76 -13.05
CA LEU A 34 4.49 -0.46 -13.64
C LEU A 34 4.29 0.61 -12.58
N TYR A 35 4.81 1.82 -12.87
CA TYR A 35 4.69 3.00 -12.02
C TYR A 35 4.27 4.21 -12.87
N GLY A 36 3.13 4.82 -12.53
CA GLY A 36 2.59 5.99 -13.21
C GLY A 36 1.86 5.67 -14.53
N GLY A 37 1.77 6.66 -15.40
CA GLY A 37 1.13 6.58 -16.70
C GLY A 37 -0.35 6.90 -16.71
N THR A 38 -0.94 6.92 -17.92
CA THR A 38 -2.38 6.96 -18.16
C THR A 38 -2.87 5.58 -18.56
N SER A 39 -4.17 5.35 -18.50
CA SER A 39 -4.79 4.09 -18.95
C SER A 39 -4.43 3.73 -20.38
N ALA A 40 -4.37 4.72 -21.28
CA ALA A 40 -3.98 4.51 -22.68
C ALA A 40 -2.51 4.08 -22.81
N GLN A 41 -1.58 4.77 -22.12
CA GLN A 41 -0.15 4.43 -22.12
C GLN A 41 0.11 3.02 -21.57
N ILE A 42 -0.59 2.63 -20.50
CA ILE A 42 -0.43 1.30 -19.90
C ILE A 42 -0.93 0.20 -20.87
N LYS A 43 -2.09 0.40 -21.52
CA LYS A 43 -2.60 -0.57 -22.53
C LYS A 43 -1.63 -0.73 -23.69
N GLU A 44 -1.13 0.38 -24.23
CA GLU A 44 -0.14 0.38 -25.32
C GLU A 44 1.12 -0.36 -24.89
N PHE A 45 1.70 -0.01 -23.74
CA PHE A 45 2.87 -0.66 -23.18
C PHE A 45 2.67 -2.17 -23.05
N CYS A 46 1.57 -2.60 -22.43
CA CYS A 46 1.27 -4.01 -22.24
C CYS A 46 1.17 -4.78 -23.57
N ALA A 47 0.57 -4.18 -24.60
CA ALA A 47 0.48 -4.79 -25.92
C ALA A 47 1.87 -4.94 -26.57
N ARG A 48 2.65 -3.85 -26.58
CA ARG A 48 3.96 -3.79 -27.24
C ARG A 48 5.00 -4.71 -26.58
N VAL A 49 5.06 -4.77 -25.24
CA VAL A 49 6.01 -5.66 -24.56
C VAL A 49 5.63 -7.14 -24.69
N ARG A 50 4.33 -7.45 -24.82
CA ARG A 50 3.88 -8.83 -25.11
C ARG A 50 4.25 -9.26 -26.52
N GLU A 51 4.09 -8.38 -27.49
CA GLU A 51 4.51 -8.65 -28.89
C GLU A 51 6.03 -8.81 -29.00
N ALA A 52 6.81 -8.01 -28.27
CA ALA A 52 8.27 -8.04 -28.31
C ALA A 52 8.88 -9.22 -27.53
N SER A 53 8.15 -9.83 -26.59
CA SER A 53 8.64 -10.87 -25.68
C SER A 53 8.84 -12.21 -26.40
N PRO A 54 9.95 -12.93 -26.13
CA PRO A 54 10.13 -14.31 -26.58
C PRO A 54 9.29 -15.34 -25.82
N TRP A 55 8.63 -14.90 -24.72
CA TRP A 55 7.78 -15.78 -23.89
C TRP A 55 6.35 -15.74 -24.39
N GLU A 56 5.68 -16.89 -24.37
CA GLU A 56 4.23 -16.99 -24.62
C GLU A 56 3.43 -16.03 -23.70
N LYS A 57 3.88 -15.90 -22.45
CA LYS A 57 3.30 -14.99 -21.47
C LYS A 57 4.39 -14.24 -20.70
N ILE A 58 4.38 -12.91 -20.78
CA ILE A 58 5.11 -11.99 -19.90
C ILE A 58 4.12 -11.42 -18.88
N LEU A 59 4.49 -11.39 -17.60
CA LEU A 59 3.62 -10.92 -16.53
C LEU A 59 3.77 -9.42 -16.30
N ILE A 60 2.66 -8.73 -16.24
CA ILE A 60 2.63 -7.30 -15.88
C ILE A 60 2.04 -7.15 -14.50
N CYS A 61 2.76 -6.47 -13.61
CA CYS A 61 2.37 -6.27 -12.22
C CYS A 61 2.40 -4.80 -11.83
N ALA A 62 1.73 -4.46 -10.72
CA ALA A 62 1.73 -3.11 -10.16
C ALA A 62 1.28 -3.08 -8.69
N ASP A 63 1.71 -2.03 -7.95
CA ASP A 63 1.33 -1.77 -6.56
C ASP A 63 -0.02 -1.06 -6.46
N TYR A 64 -1.09 -1.71 -6.91
CA TYR A 64 -2.44 -1.13 -6.89
C TYR A 64 -3.17 -1.40 -5.56
N GLU A 65 -2.52 -1.09 -4.44
CA GLU A 65 -3.05 -1.29 -3.07
C GLU A 65 -4.33 -0.50 -2.80
N ASP A 66 -4.40 0.74 -3.31
CA ASP A 66 -5.54 1.65 -3.20
C ASP A 66 -6.26 1.80 -4.55
N GLY A 67 -6.46 0.69 -5.27
CA GLY A 67 -6.89 0.74 -6.66
C GLY A 67 -5.84 1.35 -7.58
N LEU A 68 -6.23 1.68 -8.80
CA LEU A 68 -5.29 2.18 -9.80
C LEU A 68 -4.92 3.65 -9.60
N GLY A 69 -5.85 4.48 -9.10
CA GLY A 69 -5.72 5.94 -9.12
C GLY A 69 -4.64 6.54 -8.23
N ARG A 70 -3.90 5.72 -7.49
CA ARG A 70 -2.65 6.15 -6.85
C ARG A 70 -1.52 6.32 -7.87
N TRP A 71 -1.50 5.49 -8.91
CA TRP A 71 -0.45 5.44 -9.93
C TRP A 71 -0.94 5.88 -11.30
N VAL A 72 -2.16 5.53 -11.67
CA VAL A 72 -2.77 5.80 -12.98
C VAL A 72 -3.51 7.13 -12.94
N LYS A 73 -3.02 8.11 -13.71
CA LYS A 73 -3.42 9.52 -13.63
C LYS A 73 -4.91 9.78 -13.91
N ASP A 74 -5.51 8.98 -14.78
CA ASP A 74 -6.91 9.08 -15.23
C ASP A 74 -7.84 8.02 -14.60
N SER A 75 -7.43 7.47 -13.45
CA SER A 75 -8.21 6.50 -12.68
C SER A 75 -8.59 7.02 -11.30
N VAL A 76 -9.64 6.47 -10.71
CA VAL A 76 -10.06 6.78 -9.33
C VAL A 76 -9.21 6.03 -8.32
N ARG A 77 -8.66 6.74 -7.35
CA ARG A 77 -8.06 6.13 -6.17
C ARG A 77 -9.15 5.60 -5.25
N LEU A 78 -8.97 4.39 -4.73
CA LEU A 78 -9.87 3.79 -3.76
C LEU A 78 -9.41 4.06 -2.32
N ALA A 79 -10.34 3.91 -1.39
CA ALA A 79 -10.09 4.05 0.04
C ALA A 79 -8.91 3.17 0.51
N PRO A 80 -8.03 3.66 1.42
CA PRO A 80 -6.92 2.88 1.95
C PRO A 80 -7.42 1.72 2.82
N ASN A 81 -6.56 0.72 3.05
CA ASN A 81 -6.92 -0.46 3.81
C ASN A 81 -7.32 -0.15 5.26
N MET A 82 -6.70 0.85 5.88
CA MET A 82 -7.06 1.25 7.25
C MET A 82 -8.50 1.79 7.35
N ALA A 83 -9.01 2.44 6.30
CA ALA A 83 -10.42 2.81 6.25
C ALA A 83 -11.34 1.57 6.21
N LEU A 84 -10.94 0.51 5.49
CA LEU A 84 -11.65 -0.77 5.52
C LEU A 84 -11.56 -1.43 6.91
N GLY A 85 -10.42 -1.28 7.58
CA GLY A 85 -10.25 -1.69 8.98
C GLY A 85 -11.22 -0.98 9.93
N ALA A 86 -11.38 0.34 9.75
CA ALA A 86 -12.31 1.16 10.54
C ALA A 86 -13.77 0.84 10.24
N ALA A 87 -14.11 0.55 8.97
CA ALA A 87 -15.44 0.09 8.57
C ALA A 87 -15.74 -1.33 9.07
N ASP A 88 -14.71 -2.11 9.39
CA ASP A 88 -14.77 -3.52 9.82
C ASP A 88 -15.56 -4.43 8.85
N SER A 89 -15.55 -4.12 7.55
CA SER A 89 -16.36 -4.77 6.53
C SER A 89 -15.55 -5.65 5.57
N ALA A 90 -15.74 -6.96 5.68
CA ALA A 90 -15.18 -7.92 4.73
C ALA A 90 -15.81 -7.79 3.33
N GLU A 91 -17.06 -7.35 3.24
CA GLU A 91 -17.77 -7.11 1.98
C GLU A 91 -17.10 -5.95 1.20
N LEU A 92 -16.87 -4.81 1.84
CA LEU A 92 -16.14 -3.69 1.24
C LEU A 92 -14.71 -4.08 0.86
N SER A 93 -14.02 -4.89 1.68
CA SER A 93 -12.68 -5.38 1.36
C SER A 93 -12.68 -6.27 0.12
N PHE A 94 -13.63 -7.19 0.01
CA PHE A 94 -13.83 -8.03 -1.17
C PHE A 94 -14.13 -7.19 -2.42
N GLU A 95 -15.05 -6.23 -2.31
CA GLU A 95 -15.41 -5.35 -3.41
C GLU A 95 -14.22 -4.49 -3.89
N LYS A 96 -13.42 -3.95 -2.96
CA LYS A 96 -12.16 -3.25 -3.30
C LYS A 96 -11.27 -4.14 -4.16
N GLY A 97 -11.05 -5.40 -3.75
CA GLY A 97 -10.27 -6.37 -4.50
C GLY A 97 -10.83 -6.61 -5.90
N LEU A 98 -12.14 -6.85 -6.02
CA LEU A 98 -12.84 -7.09 -7.28
C LEU A 98 -12.74 -5.91 -8.24
N LEU A 99 -13.01 -4.69 -7.76
CA LEU A 99 -12.91 -3.46 -8.56
C LEU A 99 -11.47 -3.21 -9.02
N THR A 100 -10.49 -3.39 -8.12
CA THR A 100 -9.06 -3.24 -8.44
C THR A 100 -8.62 -4.23 -9.52
N ALA A 101 -8.99 -5.51 -9.38
CA ALA A 101 -8.65 -6.54 -10.36
C ALA A 101 -9.28 -6.27 -11.73
N ARG A 102 -10.59 -5.96 -11.77
CA ARG A 102 -11.28 -5.62 -13.03
C ARG A 102 -10.62 -4.44 -13.74
N ALA A 103 -10.28 -3.38 -12.98
CA ALA A 103 -9.61 -2.22 -13.54
C ALA A 103 -8.19 -2.55 -14.04
N ALA A 104 -7.39 -3.28 -13.26
CA ALA A 104 -6.03 -3.69 -13.63
C ALA A 104 -6.02 -4.58 -14.89
N ARG A 105 -6.86 -5.61 -14.91
CA ARG A 105 -7.00 -6.55 -16.03
C ARG A 105 -7.43 -5.87 -17.33
N ALA A 106 -8.34 -4.90 -17.23
CA ALA A 106 -8.79 -4.11 -18.38
C ALA A 106 -7.68 -3.24 -19.02
N LEU A 107 -6.61 -2.95 -18.26
CA LEU A 107 -5.40 -2.28 -18.76
C LEU A 107 -4.31 -3.25 -19.21
N GLY A 108 -4.49 -4.56 -18.98
CA GLY A 108 -3.50 -5.57 -19.30
C GLY A 108 -2.54 -5.89 -18.15
N VAL A 109 -2.79 -5.41 -16.93
CA VAL A 109 -2.04 -5.77 -15.73
C VAL A 109 -2.57 -7.10 -15.18
N ASP A 110 -1.67 -8.07 -14.99
CA ASP A 110 -2.01 -9.44 -14.61
C ASP A 110 -1.97 -9.65 -13.09
N TRP A 111 -1.07 -8.95 -12.39
CA TRP A 111 -0.73 -9.21 -10.99
C TRP A 111 -0.78 -7.93 -10.18
N VAL A 112 -1.64 -7.90 -9.18
CA VAL A 112 -1.75 -6.79 -8.23
C VAL A 112 -0.94 -7.13 -6.98
N PHE A 113 0.06 -6.32 -6.66
CA PHE A 113 0.87 -6.49 -5.45
C PHE A 113 0.12 -5.98 -4.21
N ALA A 114 -0.91 -6.71 -3.85
CA ALA A 114 -1.79 -6.54 -2.69
C ALA A 114 -2.35 -7.91 -2.27
N PRO A 115 -2.74 -8.06 -0.99
CA PRO A 115 -2.82 -7.06 0.07
C PRO A 115 -1.52 -6.87 0.85
N VAL A 116 -1.44 -5.74 1.55
CA VAL A 116 -0.53 -5.54 2.68
C VAL A 116 -1.11 -6.29 3.89
N ALA A 117 -0.35 -7.26 4.42
CA ALA A 117 -0.71 -8.05 5.59
C ALA A 117 0.06 -7.63 6.87
N ASP A 118 0.89 -6.60 6.75
CA ASP A 118 1.59 -5.99 7.88
C ASP A 118 0.59 -5.42 8.90
N LEU A 119 0.99 -5.41 10.19
CA LEU A 119 0.20 -4.83 11.26
C LEU A 119 0.51 -3.33 11.43
N ALA A 120 -0.50 -2.52 11.75
CA ALA A 120 -0.33 -1.10 12.08
C ALA A 120 -0.27 -0.88 13.59
N ASP A 121 0.60 -1.61 14.30
CA ASP A 121 0.71 -1.57 15.76
C ASP A 121 1.75 -0.56 16.28
N THR A 122 2.50 0.09 15.38
CA THR A 122 3.54 1.05 15.71
C THR A 122 3.23 2.42 15.09
N PRO A 123 2.90 3.43 15.90
CA PRO A 123 2.61 4.79 15.42
C PRO A 123 3.75 5.41 14.60
N ASP A 124 4.99 5.13 14.98
CA ASP A 124 6.21 5.67 14.33
C ASP A 124 6.53 5.00 12.99
N ASN A 125 5.77 3.99 12.55
CA ASN A 125 6.08 3.31 11.30
C ASN A 125 5.81 4.23 10.09
N PRO A 126 6.84 4.61 9.31
CA PRO A 126 6.70 5.59 8.22
C PRO A 126 6.15 4.98 6.93
N ILE A 127 6.04 3.65 6.83
CA ILE A 127 5.76 2.94 5.58
C ILE A 127 4.42 2.21 5.60
N VAL A 128 4.08 1.50 6.67
CA VAL A 128 2.88 0.66 6.74
C VAL A 128 1.64 1.52 6.93
N ASN A 129 1.49 2.16 8.07
CA ASN A 129 0.45 3.12 8.42
C ASN A 129 -0.93 2.81 7.80
N THR A 130 -1.53 3.73 7.03
CA THR A 130 -2.85 3.54 6.39
C THR A 130 -2.89 2.45 5.31
N ARG A 131 -1.73 1.88 4.92
CA ARG A 131 -1.66 0.71 4.02
C ARG A 131 -2.08 -0.59 4.70
N ALA A 132 -1.91 -0.72 6.03
CA ALA A 132 -2.42 -1.86 6.80
C ALA A 132 -3.91 -1.70 7.10
N PHE A 133 -4.58 -2.82 7.33
CA PHE A 133 -5.99 -2.83 7.74
C PHE A 133 -6.17 -2.49 9.22
N SER A 134 -5.30 -3.01 10.09
CA SER A 134 -5.45 -2.91 11.54
C SER A 134 -4.14 -3.23 12.27
N ALA A 135 -4.08 -2.89 13.56
CA ALA A 135 -3.08 -3.41 14.50
C ALA A 135 -3.38 -4.86 14.94
N HIS A 136 -4.60 -5.37 14.71
CA HIS A 136 -5.06 -6.66 15.22
C HIS A 136 -4.95 -7.76 14.15
N PRO A 137 -4.16 -8.84 14.37
CA PRO A 137 -3.94 -9.89 13.38
C PRO A 137 -5.22 -10.52 12.84
N GLN A 138 -6.25 -10.72 13.67
CA GLN A 138 -7.50 -11.34 13.24
C GLN A 138 -8.31 -10.44 12.28
N ALA A 139 -8.31 -9.12 12.49
CA ALA A 139 -8.92 -8.18 11.57
C ALA A 139 -8.19 -8.17 10.22
N VAL A 140 -6.84 -8.19 10.24
CA VAL A 140 -6.02 -8.27 9.02
C VAL A 140 -6.33 -9.57 8.26
N ILE A 141 -6.37 -10.73 8.93
CA ILE A 141 -6.70 -12.02 8.30
C ILE A 141 -8.05 -11.95 7.60
N ARG A 142 -9.07 -11.46 8.27
CA ARG A 142 -10.43 -11.39 7.72
C ARG A 142 -10.53 -10.45 6.53
N LEU A 143 -10.02 -9.23 6.67
CA LEU A 143 -10.16 -8.17 5.67
C LEU A 143 -9.23 -8.36 4.48
N ALA A 144 -7.96 -8.69 4.71
CA ALA A 144 -7.01 -9.01 3.64
C ALA A 144 -7.44 -10.28 2.88
N GLY A 145 -7.92 -11.30 3.59
CA GLY A 145 -8.44 -12.51 2.95
C GLY A 145 -9.66 -12.24 2.06
N ALA A 146 -10.55 -11.33 2.46
CA ALA A 146 -11.67 -10.88 1.63
C ALA A 146 -11.19 -10.13 0.37
N LEU A 147 -10.21 -9.22 0.51
CA LEU A 147 -9.61 -8.50 -0.61
C LEU A 147 -8.94 -9.48 -1.61
N MET A 148 -8.18 -10.48 -1.12
CA MET A 148 -7.56 -11.50 -1.97
C MET A 148 -8.60 -12.27 -2.78
N LYS A 149 -9.71 -12.68 -2.15
CA LYS A 149 -10.84 -13.34 -2.85
C LYS A 149 -11.42 -12.44 -3.94
N GLY A 150 -11.57 -11.14 -3.66
CA GLY A 150 -12.03 -10.16 -4.65
C GLY A 150 -11.06 -10.03 -5.83
N LEU A 151 -9.74 -9.93 -5.57
CA LEU A 151 -8.70 -9.90 -6.61
C LEU A 151 -8.77 -11.14 -7.51
N THR A 152 -8.84 -12.32 -6.91
CA THR A 152 -8.96 -13.60 -7.63
C THR A 152 -10.23 -13.67 -8.46
N GLN A 153 -11.38 -13.27 -7.91
CA GLN A 153 -12.64 -13.26 -8.64
C GLN A 153 -12.64 -12.29 -9.82
N GLY A 154 -11.94 -11.15 -9.68
CA GLY A 154 -11.73 -10.18 -10.76
C GLY A 154 -10.68 -10.61 -11.80
N GLY A 155 -10.08 -11.81 -11.65
CA GLY A 155 -9.15 -12.41 -12.59
C GLY A 155 -7.70 -11.90 -12.48
N ALA A 156 -7.32 -11.19 -11.44
CA ALA A 156 -5.94 -10.79 -11.18
C ALA A 156 -5.26 -11.76 -10.19
N LEU A 157 -3.95 -11.93 -10.35
CA LEU A 157 -3.12 -12.53 -9.31
C LEU A 157 -2.99 -11.55 -8.14
N ASN A 158 -2.83 -12.09 -6.92
CA ASN A 158 -2.60 -11.35 -5.70
C ASN A 158 -1.19 -11.60 -5.13
N CYS A 159 -0.72 -10.72 -4.23
CA CYS A 159 0.58 -10.86 -3.59
C CYS A 159 0.50 -10.45 -2.13
N LEU A 160 0.78 -11.37 -1.23
CA LEU A 160 0.80 -11.13 0.20
C LEU A 160 2.14 -10.48 0.60
N LYS A 161 2.11 -9.32 1.28
CA LYS A 161 3.33 -8.54 1.57
C LYS A 161 3.25 -7.79 2.91
N HIS A 162 4.41 -7.48 3.53
CA HIS A 162 5.81 -7.78 3.21
C HIS A 162 6.36 -8.81 4.22
N PHE A 163 6.51 -10.04 3.79
CA PHE A 163 6.95 -11.14 4.67
C PHE A 163 8.35 -10.87 5.25
N PRO A 164 8.60 -11.11 6.55
CA PRO A 164 7.73 -11.72 7.57
C PRO A 164 6.87 -10.73 8.38
N GLY A 165 6.72 -9.49 7.96
CA GLY A 165 5.95 -8.42 8.58
C GLY A 165 6.79 -7.16 8.81
N HIS A 166 6.30 -6.03 8.32
CA HIS A 166 7.00 -4.73 8.34
C HIS A 166 6.42 -3.77 9.40
N GLY A 167 5.38 -4.19 10.14
CA GLY A 167 4.54 -3.30 10.95
C GLY A 167 5.26 -2.60 12.10
N GLN A 168 6.16 -3.29 12.82
CA GLN A 168 6.87 -2.74 14.00
C GLN A 168 8.17 -1.99 13.69
N THR A 169 8.52 -1.81 12.43
CA THR A 169 9.75 -1.09 12.08
C THR A 169 9.53 0.43 12.19
N LYS A 170 10.60 1.16 12.55
CA LYS A 170 10.57 2.62 12.72
C LYS A 170 11.36 3.37 11.65
N VAL A 171 11.92 2.66 10.69
CA VAL A 171 12.77 3.20 9.61
C VAL A 171 12.14 2.90 8.27
N ASP A 172 12.21 3.86 7.35
CA ASP A 172 11.79 3.71 5.97
C ASP A 172 12.77 2.81 5.21
N SER A 173 12.34 1.66 4.74
CA SER A 173 13.16 0.69 3.98
C SER A 173 13.70 1.26 2.65
N HIS A 174 13.13 2.34 2.13
CA HIS A 174 13.68 3.06 1.00
C HIS A 174 14.94 3.87 1.35
N LEU A 175 15.13 4.19 2.64
CA LEU A 175 16.26 5.02 3.12
C LEU A 175 17.34 4.21 3.82
N ALA A 176 16.96 3.23 4.66
CA ALA A 176 17.87 2.39 5.41
C ALA A 176 17.22 1.05 5.75
N LEU A 177 18.01 0.08 6.22
CA LEU A 177 17.53 -1.26 6.58
C LEU A 177 16.76 -1.21 7.92
N PRO A 178 15.43 -1.43 7.93
CA PRO A 178 14.65 -1.47 9.16
C PRO A 178 14.96 -2.73 9.98
N VAL A 179 14.79 -2.65 11.28
CA VAL A 179 14.99 -3.79 12.20
C VAL A 179 13.67 -4.10 12.90
N LEU A 180 13.27 -5.36 12.85
CA LEU A 180 12.14 -5.90 13.59
C LEU A 180 12.67 -6.65 14.82
N SER A 181 12.54 -6.03 15.99
CA SER A 181 13.12 -6.52 17.25
C SER A 181 12.08 -7.26 18.10
N ARG A 182 11.58 -8.39 17.58
CA ARG A 182 10.68 -9.30 18.32
C ARG A 182 11.34 -10.64 18.58
N THR A 183 10.93 -11.33 19.65
CA THR A 183 11.27 -12.74 19.86
C THR A 183 10.56 -13.61 18.82
N PRO A 184 11.03 -14.85 18.58
CA PRO A 184 10.34 -15.78 17.68
C PRO A 184 8.88 -16.01 18.08
N GLU A 185 8.59 -16.14 19.38
CA GLU A 185 7.24 -16.35 19.92
C GLU A 185 6.33 -15.16 19.61
N GLU A 186 6.80 -13.94 19.83
CA GLU A 186 6.06 -12.72 19.51
C GLU A 186 5.77 -12.61 18.01
N LEU A 187 6.76 -12.94 17.15
CA LEU A 187 6.57 -12.95 15.70
C LEU A 187 5.44 -13.90 15.28
N PHE A 188 5.39 -15.12 15.85
CA PHE A 188 4.34 -16.09 15.53
C PHE A 188 2.97 -15.67 16.06
N GLN A 189 2.90 -14.92 17.16
CA GLN A 189 1.64 -14.46 17.74
C GLN A 189 1.11 -13.18 17.06
N ALA A 190 1.98 -12.39 16.42
CA ALA A 190 1.63 -11.11 15.80
C ALA A 190 1.90 -11.13 14.28
N GLU A 191 3.10 -10.74 13.84
CA GLU A 191 3.41 -10.45 12.42
C GLU A 191 3.20 -11.65 11.49
N LEU A 192 3.61 -12.84 11.90
CA LEU A 192 3.50 -14.05 11.06
C LEU A 192 2.09 -14.63 11.02
N LYS A 193 1.23 -14.27 11.96
CA LYS A 193 -0.13 -14.85 12.06
C LYS A 193 -1.00 -14.55 10.86
N PRO A 194 -1.07 -13.30 10.32
CA PRO A 194 -1.76 -13.04 9.08
C PRO A 194 -1.20 -13.80 7.89
N PHE A 195 0.13 -13.85 7.76
CA PHE A 195 0.76 -14.59 6.66
C PHE A 195 0.40 -16.06 6.71
N ALA A 196 0.64 -16.75 7.82
CA ALA A 196 0.33 -18.18 7.97
C ALA A 196 -1.13 -18.50 7.62
N ALA A 197 -2.08 -17.66 8.04
CA ALA A 197 -3.50 -17.87 7.77
C ALA A 197 -3.88 -17.59 6.29
N LEU A 198 -3.17 -16.68 5.61
CA LEU A 198 -3.52 -16.22 4.26
C LEU A 198 -2.75 -16.91 3.13
N LEU A 199 -1.65 -17.63 3.42
CA LEU A 199 -0.90 -18.40 2.43
C LEU A 199 -1.80 -19.24 1.50
N PRO A 200 -2.84 -19.95 1.97
CA PRO A 200 -3.70 -20.75 1.09
C PRO A 200 -4.46 -19.95 0.02
N LEU A 201 -4.57 -18.64 0.17
CA LEU A 201 -5.23 -17.73 -0.78
C LEU A 201 -4.25 -16.98 -1.68
N ALA A 202 -2.94 -17.06 -1.40
CA ALA A 202 -1.93 -16.27 -2.08
C ALA A 202 -1.50 -16.88 -3.43
N ASP A 203 -1.23 -16.01 -4.41
CA ASP A 203 -0.54 -16.37 -5.66
C ASP A 203 0.96 -16.19 -5.55
N GLY A 204 1.37 -15.17 -4.79
CA GLY A 204 2.75 -14.89 -4.46
C GLY A 204 2.92 -14.30 -3.08
N VAL A 205 4.13 -14.41 -2.55
CA VAL A 205 4.56 -13.77 -1.30
C VAL A 205 5.77 -12.90 -1.58
N MET A 206 5.66 -11.60 -1.26
CA MET A 206 6.76 -10.65 -1.36
C MET A 206 7.52 -10.57 -0.05
N THR A 207 8.82 -10.82 -0.09
CA THR A 207 9.71 -10.69 1.07
C THR A 207 10.21 -9.25 1.20
N GLY A 208 10.04 -8.67 2.39
CA GLY A 208 10.45 -7.29 2.68
C GLY A 208 11.95 -7.15 2.94
N HIS A 209 12.48 -5.95 2.67
CA HIS A 209 13.85 -5.58 2.99
C HIS A 209 13.94 -5.10 4.44
N LEU A 210 13.94 -6.03 5.39
CA LEU A 210 14.04 -5.75 6.82
C LEU A 210 14.86 -6.82 7.53
N LYS A 211 15.55 -6.44 8.59
CA LYS A 211 16.34 -7.32 9.43
C LYS A 211 15.49 -7.86 10.57
N VAL A 212 15.54 -9.18 10.79
CA VAL A 212 14.85 -9.88 11.89
C VAL A 212 15.88 -10.67 12.67
N PRO A 213 16.61 -10.05 13.61
CA PRO A 213 17.76 -10.70 14.27
C PRO A 213 17.43 -12.01 14.98
N ALA A 214 16.20 -12.17 15.44
CA ALA A 214 15.72 -13.41 16.06
C ALA A 214 15.62 -14.59 15.10
N LEU A 215 15.60 -14.35 13.78
CA LEU A 215 15.53 -15.39 12.74
C LEU A 215 16.83 -15.47 11.93
N ASP A 216 17.40 -14.31 11.57
CA ASP A 216 18.69 -14.18 10.89
C ASP A 216 19.34 -12.83 11.29
N ALA A 217 20.45 -12.93 12.03
CA ALA A 217 21.18 -11.75 12.48
C ALA A 217 22.12 -11.17 11.39
N GLN A 218 22.32 -11.86 10.26
CA GLN A 218 23.28 -11.47 9.24
C GLN A 218 22.60 -10.83 8.01
N HIS A 219 21.50 -11.41 7.52
CA HIS A 219 20.87 -11.02 6.27
C HIS A 219 19.51 -10.37 6.48
N PRO A 220 19.09 -9.42 5.64
CA PRO A 220 17.69 -8.98 5.58
C PRO A 220 16.79 -10.11 5.09
N ALA A 221 15.51 -10.08 5.46
CA ALA A 221 14.57 -11.18 5.21
C ALA A 221 14.51 -11.61 3.74
N SER A 222 14.55 -10.66 2.80
CA SER A 222 14.55 -10.94 1.35
C SER A 222 15.80 -11.65 0.83
N LEU A 223 16.92 -11.63 1.57
CA LEU A 223 18.19 -12.26 1.22
C LEU A 223 18.54 -13.44 2.15
N SER A 224 17.67 -13.78 3.10
CA SER A 224 17.90 -14.80 4.12
C SER A 224 17.30 -16.14 3.71
N ALA A 225 18.14 -17.16 3.59
CA ALA A 225 17.70 -18.54 3.39
C ALA A 225 16.94 -19.09 4.62
N ALA A 226 17.32 -18.67 5.83
CA ALA A 226 16.63 -19.06 7.05
C ALA A 226 15.18 -18.56 7.07
N ILE A 227 14.94 -17.34 6.54
CA ILE A 227 13.60 -16.75 6.50
C ILE A 227 12.82 -17.21 5.28
N THR A 228 13.40 -17.10 4.06
CA THR A 228 12.69 -17.41 2.83
C THR A 228 12.49 -18.92 2.63
N THR A 229 13.50 -19.72 2.82
CA THR A 229 13.39 -21.17 2.69
C THR A 229 12.94 -21.80 4.01
N GLY A 230 13.69 -21.61 5.09
CA GLY A 230 13.43 -22.29 6.36
C GLY A 230 12.09 -21.93 6.99
N LEU A 231 11.81 -20.62 7.14
CA LEU A 231 10.55 -20.21 7.76
C LEU A 231 9.37 -20.27 6.77
N LEU A 232 9.43 -19.57 5.64
CA LEU A 232 8.27 -19.44 4.75
C LEU A 232 7.93 -20.75 4.04
N LYS A 233 8.93 -21.39 3.39
CA LYS A 233 8.66 -22.59 2.58
C LYS A 233 8.56 -23.86 3.41
N GLU A 234 9.47 -24.09 4.36
CA GLU A 234 9.52 -25.34 5.11
C GLU A 234 8.59 -25.31 6.32
N LYS A 235 8.74 -24.33 7.23
CA LYS A 235 7.98 -24.29 8.49
C LYS A 235 6.51 -23.88 8.27
N LEU A 236 6.25 -22.85 7.44
CA LEU A 236 4.87 -22.42 7.13
C LEU A 236 4.27 -23.18 5.92
N GLY A 237 5.05 -24.03 5.25
CA GLY A 237 4.57 -24.92 4.19
C GLY A 237 4.26 -24.25 2.86
N TRP A 238 4.75 -23.01 2.61
CA TRP A 238 4.49 -22.30 1.36
C TRP A 238 5.12 -22.98 0.14
N LYS A 239 4.30 -23.26 -0.89
CA LYS A 239 4.73 -23.95 -2.12
C LYS A 239 4.64 -23.06 -3.36
N GLY A 240 4.12 -21.85 -3.23
CA GLY A 240 3.91 -20.92 -4.35
C GLY A 240 5.10 -20.00 -4.62
N CYS A 241 4.87 -18.99 -5.42
CA CYS A 241 5.89 -18.03 -5.85
C CYS A 241 6.36 -17.15 -4.69
N VAL A 242 7.67 -16.90 -4.62
CA VAL A 242 8.30 -15.90 -3.74
C VAL A 242 8.99 -14.86 -4.59
N LEU A 243 8.74 -13.59 -4.32
CA LEU A 243 9.42 -12.47 -4.97
C LEU A 243 10.07 -11.55 -3.94
N THR A 244 11.12 -10.86 -4.33
CA THR A 244 11.73 -9.81 -3.50
C THR A 244 10.85 -8.57 -3.51
N ASP A 245 10.97 -7.71 -2.51
CA ASP A 245 10.67 -6.29 -2.65
C ASP A 245 11.65 -5.65 -3.66
N ALA A 246 11.44 -4.39 -4.02
CA ALA A 246 12.18 -3.70 -5.07
C ALA A 246 13.69 -3.62 -4.77
N LEU A 247 14.53 -4.24 -5.59
CA LEU A 247 15.99 -4.30 -5.40
C LEU A 247 16.69 -2.95 -5.58
N LEU A 248 16.00 -1.93 -6.10
CA LEU A 248 16.51 -0.55 -6.17
C LEU A 248 16.53 0.15 -4.79
N MET A 249 15.94 -0.45 -3.75
CA MET A 249 15.87 0.16 -2.41
C MET A 249 17.23 0.13 -1.71
N ARG A 250 17.59 1.25 -1.05
CA ARG A 250 18.91 1.41 -0.41
C ARG A 250 19.19 0.44 0.73
N ALA A 251 18.16 -0.18 1.30
CA ALA A 251 18.26 -1.12 2.40
C ALA A 251 19.15 -2.35 2.11
N ILE A 252 19.34 -2.73 0.85
CA ILE A 252 20.04 -3.96 0.45
C ILE A 252 21.43 -3.77 -0.17
N GLY A 253 21.88 -2.53 -0.39
CA GLY A 253 23.21 -2.24 -0.96
C GLY A 253 23.33 -2.53 -2.46
N ASP A 254 24.35 -3.33 -2.87
CA ASP A 254 24.58 -3.66 -4.30
C ASP A 254 23.51 -4.60 -4.85
N GLU A 255 22.78 -4.16 -5.86
CA GLU A 255 21.65 -4.88 -6.44
C GLU A 255 22.05 -6.20 -7.14
N CYS A 256 23.28 -6.33 -7.64
CA CYS A 256 23.74 -7.55 -8.29
C CYS A 256 23.99 -8.66 -7.26
N GLN A 257 24.67 -8.33 -6.15
CA GLN A 257 24.86 -9.27 -5.05
C GLN A 257 23.54 -9.63 -4.41
N ALA A 258 22.69 -8.64 -4.12
CA ALA A 258 21.36 -8.86 -3.56
C ALA A 258 20.50 -9.77 -4.44
N ALA A 259 20.53 -9.59 -5.75
CA ALA A 259 19.81 -10.45 -6.69
C ALA A 259 20.27 -11.92 -6.59
N ARG A 260 21.57 -12.18 -6.52
CA ARG A 260 22.12 -13.53 -6.38
C ARG A 260 21.77 -14.13 -5.02
N GLU A 261 21.92 -13.36 -3.93
CA GLU A 261 21.61 -13.80 -2.57
C GLU A 261 20.12 -14.11 -2.43
N ALA A 262 19.23 -13.29 -2.98
CA ALA A 262 17.79 -13.53 -2.97
C ALA A 262 17.42 -14.86 -3.66
N LEU A 263 17.99 -15.13 -4.85
CA LEU A 263 17.75 -16.40 -5.56
C LEU A 263 18.32 -17.59 -4.76
N ASN A 264 19.49 -17.43 -4.15
CA ASN A 264 20.08 -18.47 -3.28
C ASN A 264 19.29 -18.68 -1.99
N ALA A 265 18.65 -17.62 -1.47
CA ALA A 265 17.74 -17.71 -0.32
C ALA A 265 16.40 -18.39 -0.69
N GLY A 266 16.11 -18.56 -1.97
CA GLY A 266 14.91 -19.24 -2.45
C GLY A 266 13.85 -18.32 -3.04
N ALA A 267 14.13 -17.04 -3.32
CA ALA A 267 13.26 -16.22 -4.13
C ALA A 267 13.19 -16.76 -5.57
N HIS A 268 12.07 -16.55 -6.24
CA HIS A 268 11.84 -16.98 -7.62
C HIS A 268 11.85 -15.82 -8.60
N ILE A 269 11.51 -14.62 -8.14
CA ILE A 269 11.43 -13.38 -8.92
C ILE A 269 12.21 -12.27 -8.23
N LEU A 270 12.98 -11.54 -9.03
CA LEU A 270 13.74 -10.36 -8.65
C LEU A 270 13.00 -9.12 -9.14
N LEU A 271 12.55 -8.26 -8.23
CA LEU A 271 11.68 -7.13 -8.56
C LEU A 271 12.47 -5.81 -8.66
N ALA A 272 12.19 -5.03 -9.71
CA ALA A 272 12.52 -3.61 -9.86
C ALA A 272 13.94 -3.23 -9.38
N MET A 273 14.94 -3.48 -10.21
CA MET A 273 16.33 -3.01 -10.02
C MET A 273 16.59 -1.75 -10.85
N ASN A 274 17.65 -1.01 -10.52
CA ASN A 274 18.05 0.18 -11.27
C ASN A 274 18.53 -0.17 -12.69
N ASP A 275 19.35 -1.24 -12.81
CA ASP A 275 19.88 -1.70 -14.10
C ASP A 275 19.63 -3.21 -14.29
N PRO A 276 18.49 -3.58 -14.90
CA PRO A 276 18.16 -4.98 -15.18
C PRO A 276 19.19 -5.70 -16.07
N GLN A 277 19.84 -4.99 -16.99
CA GLN A 277 20.83 -5.58 -17.87
C GLN A 277 22.15 -5.87 -17.14
N LYS A 278 22.59 -4.98 -16.25
CA LYS A 278 23.74 -5.20 -15.36
C LYS A 278 23.53 -6.41 -14.47
N VAL A 279 22.38 -6.49 -13.80
CA VAL A 279 22.00 -7.63 -12.95
C VAL A 279 21.97 -8.92 -13.76
N SER A 280 21.38 -8.90 -14.95
CA SER A 280 21.36 -10.04 -15.87
C SER A 280 22.78 -10.53 -16.21
N ARG A 281 23.68 -9.65 -16.66
CA ARG A 281 25.07 -10.00 -16.97
C ARG A 281 25.80 -10.60 -15.77
N PHE A 282 25.60 -10.00 -14.58
CA PHE A 282 26.20 -10.51 -13.35
C PHE A 282 25.70 -11.92 -13.01
N LEU A 283 24.41 -12.18 -13.08
CA LEU A 283 23.82 -13.49 -12.79
C LEU A 283 24.23 -14.57 -13.82
N HIS A 284 24.51 -14.20 -15.07
CA HIS A 284 25.05 -15.13 -16.06
C HIS A 284 26.49 -15.58 -15.73
N THR A 285 27.30 -14.71 -15.13
CA THR A 285 28.66 -15.02 -14.70
C THR A 285 28.74 -15.63 -13.29
N HIS A 286 27.71 -15.39 -12.46
CA HIS A 286 27.60 -15.87 -11.08
C HIS A 286 26.25 -16.56 -10.84
N PRO A 287 25.90 -17.63 -11.57
CA PRO A 287 24.58 -18.22 -11.54
C PRO A 287 24.27 -18.87 -10.18
N PRO A 288 23.02 -18.81 -9.72
CA PRO A 288 22.54 -19.66 -8.63
C PRO A 288 22.58 -21.15 -8.99
N ALA A 289 22.42 -22.01 -8.02
CA ALA A 289 22.38 -23.46 -8.23
C ALA A 289 21.28 -23.84 -9.27
N PRO A 290 21.56 -24.75 -10.21
CA PRO A 290 20.59 -25.12 -11.26
C PRO A 290 19.22 -25.60 -10.73
N ALA A 291 19.20 -26.21 -9.55
CA ALA A 291 17.95 -26.65 -8.91
C ALA A 291 17.03 -25.46 -8.53
N LEU A 292 17.62 -24.37 -8.01
CA LEU A 292 16.89 -23.15 -7.65
C LEU A 292 16.33 -22.46 -8.89
N LEU A 293 17.10 -22.41 -9.98
CA LEU A 293 16.64 -21.86 -11.25
C LEU A 293 15.48 -22.69 -11.83
N ARG A 294 15.54 -24.02 -11.77
CA ARG A 294 14.40 -24.87 -12.20
C ARG A 294 13.16 -24.63 -11.38
N ALA A 295 13.29 -24.53 -10.05
CA ALA A 295 12.17 -24.24 -9.17
C ALA A 295 11.55 -22.87 -9.47
N ALA A 296 12.38 -21.83 -9.70
CA ALA A 296 11.90 -20.50 -10.04
C ALA A 296 11.12 -20.49 -11.36
N HIS A 297 11.64 -21.14 -12.42
CA HIS A 297 10.92 -21.25 -13.68
C HIS A 297 9.58 -21.98 -13.54
N ALA A 298 9.54 -23.08 -12.78
CA ALA A 298 8.29 -23.81 -12.54
C ALA A 298 7.23 -22.94 -11.84
N GLN A 299 7.64 -22.07 -10.90
CA GLN A 299 6.72 -21.12 -10.25
C GLN A 299 6.21 -20.06 -11.22
N LEU A 300 7.06 -19.52 -12.09
CA LEU A 300 6.62 -18.60 -13.14
C LEU A 300 5.63 -19.26 -14.12
N ASP A 301 5.92 -20.49 -14.55
CA ASP A 301 5.02 -21.24 -15.43
C ASP A 301 3.64 -21.45 -14.79
N ALA A 302 3.61 -21.78 -13.50
CA ALA A 302 2.36 -21.91 -12.75
C ALA A 302 1.56 -20.60 -12.67
N LEU A 303 2.24 -19.45 -12.43
CA LEU A 303 1.58 -18.12 -12.43
C LEU A 303 1.06 -17.76 -13.83
N CYS A 304 1.84 -17.99 -14.88
CA CYS A 304 1.42 -17.76 -16.26
C CYS A 304 0.19 -18.60 -16.64
N ALA A 305 0.20 -19.89 -16.29
CA ALA A 305 -0.93 -20.80 -16.52
C ALA A 305 -2.20 -20.34 -15.79
N ARG A 306 -2.07 -19.86 -14.55
CA ARG A 306 -3.19 -19.30 -13.79
C ARG A 306 -3.76 -18.03 -14.43
N CYS A 307 -2.89 -17.13 -14.92
CA CYS A 307 -3.35 -15.94 -15.67
C CYS A 307 -4.11 -16.29 -16.94
N ALA A 308 -3.70 -17.35 -17.65
CA ALA A 308 -4.36 -17.78 -18.87
C ALA A 308 -5.78 -18.32 -18.65
N GLN A 309 -6.08 -18.80 -17.45
CA GLN A 309 -7.43 -19.27 -17.08
C GLN A 309 -8.41 -18.12 -16.78
N ALA A 310 -7.91 -16.90 -16.55
CA ALA A 310 -8.76 -15.75 -16.29
C ALA A 310 -9.46 -15.30 -17.58
N GLY A 311 -10.79 -15.31 -17.56
CA GLY A 311 -11.63 -14.86 -18.67
C GLY A 311 -11.53 -13.35 -18.92
N PRO A 312 -12.24 -12.87 -19.95
CA PRO A 312 -12.36 -11.43 -20.22
C PRO A 312 -13.05 -10.71 -19.05
N VAL A 313 -12.60 -9.50 -18.75
CA VAL A 313 -13.18 -8.69 -17.68
C VAL A 313 -13.76 -7.39 -18.23
N VAL A 314 -14.83 -6.92 -17.60
CA VAL A 314 -15.40 -5.61 -17.86
C VAL A 314 -14.79 -4.62 -16.87
N ALA A 315 -14.16 -3.56 -17.37
CA ALA A 315 -13.62 -2.50 -16.51
C ALA A 315 -14.72 -1.91 -15.64
N PRO A 316 -14.44 -1.56 -14.37
CA PRO A 316 -15.40 -0.84 -13.57
C PRO A 316 -15.59 0.57 -14.13
N THR A 317 -16.80 1.08 -14.03
CA THR A 317 -17.11 2.47 -14.37
C THR A 317 -16.58 3.42 -13.29
N HIS A 318 -16.34 4.67 -13.66
CA HIS A 318 -15.98 5.74 -12.71
C HIS A 318 -17.00 5.85 -11.56
N LYS A 319 -18.28 5.72 -11.89
CA LYS A 319 -19.36 5.73 -10.91
C LYS A 319 -19.27 4.58 -9.91
N GLU A 320 -18.98 3.33 -10.33
CA GLU A 320 -18.79 2.20 -9.41
C GLU A 320 -17.66 2.47 -8.41
N LEU A 321 -16.54 3.04 -8.87
CA LEU A 321 -15.38 3.37 -8.04
C LEU A 321 -15.70 4.50 -7.03
N GLU A 322 -16.43 5.52 -7.46
CA GLU A 322 -16.86 6.61 -6.58
C GLU A 322 -17.93 6.15 -5.58
N ASP A 323 -18.89 5.32 -6.00
CA ASP A 323 -19.92 4.74 -5.14
C ASP A 323 -19.30 3.86 -4.05
N PHE A 324 -18.26 3.08 -4.39
CA PHE A 324 -17.47 2.34 -3.42
C PHE A 324 -16.84 3.28 -2.38
N ASN A 325 -16.17 4.35 -2.83
CA ASN A 325 -15.55 5.32 -1.92
C ASN A 325 -16.58 5.99 -1.00
N ARG A 326 -17.78 6.35 -1.50
CA ARG A 326 -18.85 6.95 -0.68
C ARG A 326 -19.35 6.00 0.42
N ARG A 327 -19.59 4.74 0.07
CA ARG A 327 -20.02 3.72 1.05
C ARG A 327 -18.93 3.45 2.08
N THR A 328 -17.69 3.37 1.64
CA THR A 328 -16.55 3.16 2.54
C THR A 328 -16.35 4.36 3.46
N ALA A 329 -16.39 5.59 2.97
CA ALA A 329 -16.26 6.79 3.79
C ALA A 329 -17.32 6.84 4.89
N ARG A 330 -18.59 6.55 4.53
CA ARG A 330 -19.70 6.52 5.49
C ARG A 330 -19.51 5.47 6.59
N ALA A 331 -19.01 4.28 6.24
CA ALA A 331 -18.78 3.20 7.19
C ALA A 331 -17.51 3.37 8.02
N ALA A 332 -16.51 4.11 7.50
CA ALA A 332 -15.16 4.14 8.06
C ALA A 332 -14.86 5.35 8.94
N CYS A 333 -15.45 6.52 8.68
CA CYS A 333 -15.13 7.72 9.45
C CYS A 333 -15.43 7.52 10.93
N VAL A 334 -14.46 7.89 11.79
CA VAL A 334 -14.55 7.77 13.25
C VAL A 334 -14.59 9.17 13.85
N TRP A 335 -15.52 9.38 14.77
CA TRP A 335 -15.69 10.63 15.51
C TRP A 335 -15.60 10.36 17.01
N ASP A 336 -14.69 11.05 17.66
CA ASP A 336 -14.51 11.00 19.11
C ASP A 336 -14.61 12.41 19.69
N GLY A 337 -15.50 12.63 20.65
CA GLY A 337 -15.72 13.91 21.30
C GLY A 337 -16.99 14.65 20.84
N ALA A 338 -17.09 15.91 21.26
CA ALA A 338 -18.25 16.76 21.05
C ALA A 338 -17.87 18.07 20.37
N PHE A 339 -18.23 18.21 19.11
CA PHE A 339 -18.06 19.43 18.32
C PHE A 339 -19.06 19.42 17.17
N VAL A 340 -19.75 20.53 16.94
CA VAL A 340 -20.69 20.68 15.81
C VAL A 340 -20.60 22.10 15.28
N LEU A 341 -20.82 22.28 13.98
CA LEU A 341 -20.86 23.58 13.31
C LEU A 341 -22.29 23.92 12.88
N HIS A 342 -22.66 25.17 13.08
CA HIS A 342 -23.94 25.73 12.65
C HIS A 342 -23.74 26.82 11.62
N ALA A 343 -24.72 27.02 10.74
CA ALA A 343 -24.70 28.10 9.75
C ALA A 343 -24.42 29.46 10.43
N GLU A 344 -23.76 30.36 9.71
CA GLU A 344 -23.35 31.70 10.13
C GLU A 344 -22.19 31.72 11.16
N GLU A 345 -21.74 30.56 11.68
CA GLU A 345 -20.60 30.53 12.59
C GLU A 345 -19.28 30.90 11.88
N ARG A 346 -18.49 31.70 12.58
CA ARG A 346 -17.13 32.04 12.17
C ARG A 346 -16.16 30.99 12.71
N VAL A 347 -15.42 30.33 11.83
CA VAL A 347 -14.55 29.20 12.15
C VAL A 347 -13.15 29.45 11.61
N ARG A 348 -12.14 29.44 12.49
CA ARG A 348 -10.74 29.49 12.08
C ARG A 348 -10.30 28.13 11.58
N VAL A 349 -9.53 28.10 10.49
CA VAL A 349 -8.95 26.88 9.94
C VAL A 349 -7.44 26.94 10.02
N VAL A 350 -6.83 25.82 10.48
CA VAL A 350 -5.38 25.62 10.54
C VAL A 350 -5.08 24.30 9.81
N ALA A 351 -4.65 24.39 8.56
CA ALA A 351 -4.24 23.21 7.79
C ALA A 351 -2.74 22.93 8.02
N LEU A 352 -2.40 21.66 8.26
CA LEU A 352 -1.10 21.18 8.67
C LEU A 352 -0.65 19.99 7.82
N GLY A 353 0.65 19.84 7.63
CA GLY A 353 1.29 18.75 6.91
C GLY A 353 1.97 19.21 5.63
N ASP A 354 2.83 18.34 5.08
CA ASP A 354 3.73 18.67 3.96
C ASP A 354 3.05 18.52 2.60
N GLU A 355 1.84 18.02 2.56
CA GLU A 355 1.14 17.73 1.32
C GLU A 355 0.22 18.88 0.96
N GLU A 356 0.08 19.09 -0.34
CA GLU A 356 -0.63 20.16 -1.03
C GLU A 356 -1.61 20.94 -0.15
N GLN A 357 -1.36 22.21 0.06
CA GLN A 357 -2.20 23.13 0.86
C GLN A 357 -3.70 23.08 0.51
N ASN A 358 -4.05 22.45 -0.62
CA ASN A 358 -5.41 22.29 -1.14
C ASN A 358 -6.01 20.87 -0.93
N GLY A 359 -5.35 19.97 -0.21
CA GLY A 359 -5.81 18.60 -0.01
C GLY A 359 -7.12 18.45 0.77
N TRP A 360 -7.77 19.54 1.17
CA TRP A 360 -9.04 19.58 1.89
C TRP A 360 -10.12 20.44 1.20
N GLU A 361 -9.95 20.75 -0.08
CA GLU A 361 -10.79 21.69 -0.84
C GLU A 361 -12.27 21.25 -0.93
N VAL A 362 -12.54 19.95 -0.99
CA VAL A 362 -13.93 19.42 -0.99
C VAL A 362 -14.58 19.67 0.37
N LEU A 363 -13.88 19.44 1.48
CA LEU A 363 -14.35 19.75 2.82
C LEU A 363 -14.64 21.26 2.93
N ARG A 364 -13.72 22.10 2.48
CA ARG A 364 -13.85 23.56 2.47
C ARG A 364 -15.12 24.01 1.75
N LYS A 365 -15.35 23.53 0.53
CA LYS A 365 -16.54 23.86 -0.26
C LYS A 365 -17.83 23.44 0.42
N ASN A 366 -17.88 22.25 1.00
CA ASN A 366 -19.07 21.77 1.71
C ASN A 366 -19.40 22.63 2.95
N LEU A 367 -18.39 23.05 3.72
CA LEU A 367 -18.60 23.93 4.87
C LEU A 367 -19.10 25.32 4.45
N ILE A 368 -18.50 25.92 3.43
CA ILE A 368 -18.94 27.23 2.89
C ILE A 368 -20.38 27.14 2.37
N ASN A 369 -20.72 26.08 1.62
CA ASN A 369 -22.08 25.86 1.11
C ASN A 369 -23.13 25.67 2.21
N ALA A 370 -22.69 25.21 3.39
CA ALA A 370 -23.52 25.11 4.59
C ALA A 370 -23.61 26.43 5.39
N GLY A 371 -23.07 27.52 4.88
CA GLY A 371 -23.10 28.84 5.52
C GLY A 371 -22.01 29.09 6.55
N ILE A 372 -20.99 28.23 6.66
CA ILE A 372 -19.89 28.43 7.59
C ILE A 372 -18.93 29.52 7.07
N GLN A 373 -18.60 30.50 7.92
CA GLN A 373 -17.69 31.59 7.59
C GLN A 373 -16.24 31.20 7.97
N LEU A 374 -15.49 30.65 7.03
CA LEU A 374 -14.09 30.25 7.24
C LEU A 374 -13.17 31.49 7.28
N THR A 375 -12.23 31.52 8.25
CA THR A 375 -11.29 32.63 8.47
C THR A 375 -9.93 32.12 8.92
N ASP A 376 -8.87 32.88 8.63
CA ASP A 376 -7.52 32.66 9.18
C ASP A 376 -7.31 33.44 10.52
N GLY A 377 -8.21 34.39 10.82
CA GLY A 377 -8.19 35.21 12.03
C GLY A 377 -8.82 34.53 13.25
N PRO A 378 -8.81 35.19 14.41
CA PRO A 378 -9.41 34.66 15.64
C PRO A 378 -10.90 34.30 15.47
N ALA A 379 -11.28 33.17 16.06
CA ALA A 379 -12.67 32.71 16.12
C ALA A 379 -12.86 31.82 17.35
N ASP A 380 -14.12 31.70 17.84
CA ASP A 380 -14.46 30.85 18.98
C ASP A 380 -14.30 29.36 18.68
N LYS A 381 -14.47 28.96 17.42
CA LYS A 381 -14.29 27.60 16.96
C LYS A 381 -13.10 27.48 16.01
N VAL A 382 -12.34 26.40 16.15
CA VAL A 382 -11.17 26.11 15.31
C VAL A 382 -11.26 24.70 14.74
N LEU A 383 -11.03 24.57 13.42
CA LEU A 383 -10.77 23.31 12.75
C LEU A 383 -9.26 23.21 12.48
N ILE A 384 -8.64 22.16 12.99
CA ILE A 384 -7.23 21.83 12.77
C ILE A 384 -7.21 20.62 11.84
N ILE A 385 -6.73 20.79 10.62
CA ILE A 385 -6.80 19.76 9.57
C ILE A 385 -5.40 19.21 9.33
N SER A 386 -5.21 17.92 9.58
CA SER A 386 -3.98 17.20 9.26
C SER A 386 -4.08 16.49 7.91
N LEU A 387 -3.11 16.78 7.03
CA LEU A 387 -2.89 16.12 5.74
C LEU A 387 -1.69 15.16 5.79
N ALA A 388 -1.22 14.79 6.98
CA ALA A 388 -0.08 13.89 7.17
C ALA A 388 -0.40 12.49 6.61
N ASN A 389 0.33 12.10 5.57
CA ASN A 389 0.20 10.81 4.90
C ASN A 389 1.57 10.14 4.74
N TYR A 390 1.56 8.80 4.59
CA TYR A 390 2.78 8.09 4.23
C TYR A 390 3.20 8.43 2.79
N LYS A 391 4.51 8.52 2.58
CA LYS A 391 5.12 8.70 1.28
C LYS A 391 6.49 8.02 1.30
N SER A 392 6.77 7.17 0.30
CA SER A 392 8.08 6.55 0.14
C SER A 392 9.18 7.61 0.12
N PHE A 393 10.31 7.32 0.74
CA PHE A 393 11.46 8.23 0.89
C PHE A 393 11.24 9.45 1.80
N LYS A 394 10.08 9.60 2.44
CA LYS A 394 9.81 10.72 3.38
C LYS A 394 10.41 10.46 4.75
N GLY A 395 10.49 9.19 5.18
CA GLY A 395 11.06 8.77 6.46
C GLY A 395 10.27 9.16 7.70
N ARG A 396 9.10 9.81 7.55
CA ARG A 396 8.21 10.20 8.65
C ARG A 396 6.76 10.23 8.22
N ILE A 397 5.87 10.13 9.18
CA ILE A 397 4.42 10.14 8.97
C ILE A 397 3.68 11.11 9.90
N HIS A 398 4.34 11.56 10.96
CA HIS A 398 3.81 12.51 11.92
C HIS A 398 3.88 13.95 11.40
N LEU A 399 3.14 14.82 12.03
CA LEU A 399 3.32 16.27 11.92
C LEU A 399 4.75 16.64 12.31
N THR A 400 5.25 17.76 11.80
CA THR A 400 6.51 18.33 12.29
C THR A 400 6.30 18.87 13.71
N PRO A 401 7.35 18.98 14.55
CA PRO A 401 7.22 19.64 15.84
C PRO A 401 6.67 21.07 15.74
N GLN A 402 6.98 21.78 14.65
CA GLN A 402 6.41 23.09 14.35
C GLN A 402 4.91 23.03 14.10
N ASP A 403 4.43 22.05 13.31
CA ASP A 403 3.01 21.87 13.03
C ASP A 403 2.25 21.40 14.27
N GLU A 404 2.83 20.55 15.10
CA GLU A 404 2.28 20.15 16.39
C GLU A 404 2.12 21.37 17.31
N GLY A 405 3.15 22.23 17.40
CA GLY A 405 3.08 23.47 18.16
C GLY A 405 1.98 24.41 17.65
N ARG A 406 1.84 24.57 16.33
CA ARG A 406 0.75 25.36 15.72
C ARG A 406 -0.64 24.78 16.03
N ALA A 407 -0.79 23.45 15.99
CA ALA A 407 -2.03 22.76 16.32
C ALA A 407 -2.42 23.01 17.80
N LEU A 408 -1.50 22.77 18.72
CA LEU A 408 -1.71 22.98 20.17
C LEU A 408 -2.03 24.44 20.49
N GLN A 409 -1.31 25.38 19.90
CA GLN A 409 -1.60 26.80 20.06
C GLN A 409 -2.99 27.16 19.55
N ALA A 410 -3.38 26.65 18.39
CA ALA A 410 -4.71 26.91 17.83
C ALA A 410 -5.84 26.31 18.72
N ALA A 411 -5.63 25.09 19.24
CA ALA A 411 -6.56 24.43 20.13
C ALA A 411 -6.77 25.21 21.44
N THR A 412 -5.68 25.69 22.07
CA THR A 412 -5.74 26.40 23.35
C THR A 412 -6.28 27.83 23.23
N GLN A 413 -6.19 28.45 22.07
CA GLN A 413 -6.72 29.80 21.82
C GLN A 413 -8.22 29.82 21.46
N ALA A 414 -8.83 28.69 21.24
CA ALA A 414 -10.22 28.57 20.87
C ALA A 414 -11.10 28.13 22.06
N ARG A 415 -12.37 28.53 22.03
CA ARG A 415 -13.38 28.02 22.98
C ARG A 415 -13.71 26.56 22.71
N GLN A 416 -13.77 26.18 21.42
CA GLN A 416 -13.97 24.81 20.96
C GLN A 416 -13.06 24.52 19.75
N SER A 417 -12.49 23.34 19.71
CA SER A 417 -11.63 22.89 18.64
C SER A 417 -11.87 21.46 18.23
N ALA A 418 -11.72 21.17 16.92
CA ALA A 418 -11.74 19.81 16.41
C ALA A 418 -10.50 19.54 15.55
N PHE A 419 -9.92 18.35 15.69
CA PHE A 419 -8.80 17.88 14.89
C PHE A 419 -9.28 16.88 13.85
N ILE A 420 -9.03 17.16 12.58
CA ILE A 420 -9.49 16.37 11.43
C ILE A 420 -8.30 15.69 10.76
N CYS A 421 -8.23 14.35 10.82
CA CYS A 421 -7.19 13.56 10.16
C CYS A 421 -7.65 13.13 8.76
N LEU A 422 -7.21 13.82 7.72
CA LEU A 422 -7.37 13.40 6.32
C LEU A 422 -6.16 12.56 5.86
N GLY A 423 -5.65 11.68 6.73
CA GLY A 423 -4.48 10.84 6.47
C GLY A 423 -4.21 9.90 7.62
N SER A 424 -2.97 9.89 8.10
CA SER A 424 -2.54 9.06 9.24
C SER A 424 -3.33 9.38 10.51
N PRO A 425 -4.00 8.40 11.12
CA PRO A 425 -4.71 8.62 12.39
C PRO A 425 -3.74 8.93 13.54
N PHE A 426 -2.50 8.47 13.45
CA PHE A 426 -1.48 8.71 14.48
C PHE A 426 -1.07 10.17 14.60
N ALA A 427 -1.37 11.02 13.61
CA ALA A 427 -1.18 12.47 13.71
C ALA A 427 -2.01 13.11 14.83
N ALA A 428 -3.07 12.43 15.30
CA ALA A 428 -3.87 12.91 16.43
C ALA A 428 -3.23 12.68 17.80
N LEU A 429 -2.28 11.74 17.93
CA LEU A 429 -1.71 11.35 19.23
C LEU A 429 -1.23 12.51 20.10
N PRO A 430 -0.42 13.47 19.58
CA PRO A 430 0.05 14.60 20.41
C PRO A 430 -1.04 15.65 20.67
N ILE A 431 -2.17 15.63 19.94
CA ILE A 431 -3.15 16.72 19.91
C ILE A 431 -4.47 16.33 20.60
N LYS A 432 -4.84 15.05 20.61
CA LYS A 432 -6.18 14.57 21.03
C LYS A 432 -6.61 15.03 22.43
N GLY A 433 -5.65 15.18 23.36
CA GLY A 433 -5.93 15.67 24.72
C GLY A 433 -6.16 17.18 24.82
N ALA A 434 -5.88 17.94 23.76
CA ALA A 434 -6.00 19.41 23.74
C ALA A 434 -7.22 19.90 22.94
N VAL A 435 -7.96 19.00 22.27
CA VAL A 435 -9.13 19.34 21.43
C VAL A 435 -10.42 18.74 21.98
N ASN A 436 -11.56 19.32 21.62
CA ASN A 436 -12.87 18.84 22.04
C ASN A 436 -13.36 17.62 21.23
N ALA A 437 -12.86 17.47 20.01
CA ALA A 437 -13.19 16.32 19.17
C ALA A 437 -12.08 15.98 18.17
N VAL A 438 -12.02 14.69 17.79
CA VAL A 438 -11.13 14.18 16.76
C VAL A 438 -11.95 13.43 15.72
N LEU A 439 -11.79 13.80 14.45
CA LEU A 439 -12.34 13.10 13.30
C LEU A 439 -11.21 12.34 12.59
N GLN A 440 -11.38 11.04 12.40
CA GLN A 440 -10.49 10.19 11.62
C GLN A 440 -11.14 9.84 10.29
N ALA A 441 -10.60 10.34 9.19
CA ALA A 441 -11.08 10.07 7.83
C ALA A 441 -10.09 9.26 6.99
N PHE A 442 -8.88 8.99 7.47
CA PHE A 442 -7.84 8.11 6.91
C PHE A 442 -7.27 8.51 5.54
N CYS A 443 -7.91 9.37 4.77
CA CYS A 443 -7.42 9.84 3.46
C CYS A 443 -8.13 11.13 3.03
N PRO A 444 -7.52 11.92 2.11
CA PRO A 444 -8.11 13.16 1.59
C PRO A 444 -9.03 12.94 0.38
N LEU A 445 -9.54 11.73 0.15
CA LEU A 445 -10.44 11.47 -0.99
C LEU A 445 -11.74 12.28 -0.87
N PRO A 446 -12.32 12.76 -2.00
CA PRO A 446 -13.52 13.59 -2.00
C PRO A 446 -14.67 13.04 -1.16
N ALA A 447 -14.95 11.74 -1.25
CA ALA A 447 -16.00 11.09 -0.48
C ALA A 447 -15.78 11.17 1.04
N PHE A 448 -14.54 11.06 1.50
CA PHE A 448 -14.19 11.16 2.93
C PHE A 448 -14.27 12.60 3.43
N GLN A 449 -13.91 13.57 2.60
CA GLN A 449 -14.10 14.99 2.91
C GLN A 449 -15.57 15.38 2.98
N GLN A 450 -16.42 14.84 2.10
CA GLN A 450 -17.87 15.03 2.15
C GLN A 450 -18.48 14.43 3.42
N GLU A 451 -18.05 13.23 3.80
CA GLU A 451 -18.51 12.60 5.04
C GLU A 451 -18.03 13.37 6.28
N ALA A 452 -16.77 13.85 6.27
CA ALA A 452 -16.24 14.71 7.31
C ALA A 452 -17.09 16.00 7.49
N ALA A 453 -17.47 16.65 6.39
CA ALA A 453 -18.36 17.80 6.44
C ALA A 453 -19.73 17.47 7.06
N ALA A 454 -20.33 16.34 6.64
CA ALA A 454 -21.63 15.91 7.17
C ALA A 454 -21.59 15.61 8.69
N LEU A 455 -20.48 15.04 9.18
CA LEU A 455 -20.26 14.80 10.60
C LEU A 455 -20.07 16.11 11.37
N LEU A 456 -19.24 17.03 10.87
CA LEU A 456 -18.99 18.34 11.46
C LEU A 456 -20.27 19.18 11.57
N LEU A 457 -21.18 19.07 10.60
CA LEU A 457 -22.48 19.77 10.56
C LEU A 457 -23.58 19.06 11.36
N GLY A 458 -23.26 17.92 12.00
CA GLY A 458 -24.26 17.15 12.75
C GLY A 458 -25.35 16.48 11.89
N HIS A 459 -25.17 16.43 10.56
CA HIS A 459 -26.12 15.81 9.64
C HIS A 459 -26.08 14.28 9.70
N ARG A 460 -25.03 13.71 10.29
CA ARG A 460 -24.81 12.26 10.42
C ARG A 460 -24.09 11.92 11.72
N THR A 461 -24.12 10.65 12.07
CA THR A 461 -23.32 10.05 13.14
C THR A 461 -22.28 9.11 12.54
N ALA A 462 -21.07 9.13 13.07
CA ALA A 462 -19.99 8.27 12.65
C ALA A 462 -20.29 6.79 12.93
N GLN A 463 -19.90 5.90 12.04
CA GLN A 463 -20.14 4.46 12.13
C GLN A 463 -18.84 3.68 12.33
N GLY A 464 -17.70 4.24 11.94
CA GLY A 464 -16.41 3.58 11.99
C GLY A 464 -15.90 3.36 13.42
N LYS A 465 -14.99 2.40 13.54
CA LYS A 465 -14.27 2.10 14.79
C LYS A 465 -12.77 2.19 14.53
N MET A 466 -12.02 2.68 15.52
CA MET A 466 -10.55 2.76 15.36
C MET A 466 -9.96 1.35 15.20
N PRO A 467 -9.26 1.09 14.09
CA PRO A 467 -8.59 -0.19 13.83
C PRO A 467 -7.22 -0.30 14.49
N VAL A 468 -6.76 0.79 15.12
CA VAL A 468 -5.49 0.94 15.82
C VAL A 468 -5.69 1.63 17.16
N CYS A 469 -4.75 1.47 18.09
CA CYS A 469 -4.74 2.23 19.35
C CYS A 469 -4.14 3.63 19.12
N LEU A 470 -4.82 4.67 19.63
CA LEU A 470 -4.36 6.06 19.64
C LEU A 470 -4.05 6.52 21.05
#